data_1962958830e30caf2d452e513a93ff50
#
_entry.id   1962958830e30caf2d452e513a93ff50
#
_cell.length_a   1.000
_cell.length_b   1.000
_cell.length_c   1.000
_cell.angle_alpha   90.00
_cell.angle_beta   90.00
_cell.angle_gamma   90.00
#
_symmetry.space_group_name_H-M   'P 1'
#
loop_
_entity.id
_entity.type
_entity.pdbx_description
1 polymer ?
#
loop_
_entity_poly.entity_id
_entity_poly.type
_entity_poly.pdbx_seq_one_letter_code
_entity_poly.pdbx_strand_id
1 'polypeptide(L)'
;MLCVRRVAALVMALGLTTVAAGAQPLSFGQLDGPGVVILNQERVFTESLFGQRVQQELEAASAELAAENREIETALLEEERQLTDMRATMSAEEFRPLADEFDQRVEEIRAAQTARLRTLTALADRARQAFIELTTPILRELLQDRGASAVIDSRVVLYAAEGADITEAALERIDALLGDGGDRPILEQLGQSAP
;
A
#
# COMPACT_ATOMS: atom_id res chain seq x y z
N MET A 1 -14.67 110.99 2.50
CA MET A 1 -15.38 110.13 3.48
C MET A 1 -15.88 108.90 2.77
N LEU A 2 -15.23 107.90 2.97
CA LEU A 2 -15.52 106.55 3.24
C LEU A 2 -16.84 105.98 2.71
N CYS A 3 -16.78 104.99 1.89
CA CYS A 3 -17.35 103.72 2.20
C CYS A 3 -16.83 102.62 1.21
N VAL A 4 -16.14 101.70 1.76
CA VAL A 4 -15.57 100.50 1.09
C VAL A 4 -16.66 99.44 0.97
N ARG A 5 -16.97 98.98 -0.23
CA ARG A 5 -17.78 97.79 -0.46
C ARG A 5 -16.89 96.62 -0.83
N ARG A 6 -16.79 95.68 0.09
CA ARG A 6 -16.20 94.40 -0.11
C ARG A 6 -17.15 93.51 -0.94
N VAL A 7 -16.66 93.09 -2.11
CA VAL A 7 -17.31 92.01 -2.89
C VAL A 7 -16.51 90.75 -2.59
N ALA A 8 -17.14 89.82 -1.91
CA ALA A 8 -16.60 88.50 -1.66
C ALA A 8 -16.87 87.62 -2.89
N ALA A 9 -15.80 87.22 -3.56
CA ALA A 9 -15.90 86.25 -4.60
C ALA A 9 -15.87 84.82 -3.98
N LEU A 10 -16.95 84.13 -4.13
CA LEU A 10 -17.11 82.71 -3.73
C LEU A 10 -16.50 81.83 -4.86
N VAL A 11 -15.29 81.32 -4.68
CA VAL A 11 -14.71 80.32 -5.58
C VAL A 11 -15.14 78.95 -5.12
N MET A 12 -16.05 78.34 -5.89
CA MET A 12 -16.50 76.96 -5.67
C MET A 12 -15.47 76.02 -6.26
N ALA A 13 -14.59 75.46 -5.43
CA ALA A 13 -13.66 74.43 -5.81
C ALA A 13 -14.34 73.08 -5.90
N LEU A 14 -14.61 72.61 -7.12
CA LEU A 14 -15.12 71.27 -7.41
C LEU A 14 -13.98 70.28 -7.24
N GLY A 15 -13.91 69.62 -6.06
CA GLY A 15 -12.96 68.57 -5.78
C GLY A 15 -13.26 67.29 -6.59
N LEU A 16 -12.47 66.98 -7.59
CA LEU A 16 -12.48 65.67 -8.27
C LEU A 16 -11.86 64.66 -7.31
N THR A 17 -12.66 63.92 -6.60
CA THR A 17 -12.17 62.72 -5.88
C THR A 17 -11.97 61.60 -6.86
N THR A 18 -10.75 61.36 -7.29
CA THR A 18 -10.32 60.14 -7.99
C THR A 18 -10.40 59.00 -7.01
N VAL A 19 -11.44 58.16 -7.12
CA VAL A 19 -11.47 56.84 -6.45
C VAL A 19 -10.41 56.00 -7.19
N ALA A 20 -9.22 55.85 -6.63
CA ALA A 20 -8.27 54.87 -7.04
C ALA A 20 -8.89 53.48 -6.70
N ALA A 21 -9.45 52.82 -7.72
CA ALA A 21 -9.79 51.41 -7.62
C ALA A 21 -8.46 50.66 -7.37
N GLY A 22 -8.17 50.40 -6.11
CA GLY A 22 -7.09 49.52 -5.72
C GLY A 22 -7.38 48.13 -6.33
N ALA A 23 -6.66 47.81 -7.40
CA ALA A 23 -6.54 46.44 -7.85
C ALA A 23 -5.93 45.66 -6.68
N GLN A 24 -6.75 45.00 -5.89
CA GLN A 24 -6.26 44.02 -4.92
C GLN A 24 -5.63 42.92 -5.74
N PRO A 25 -4.33 42.64 -5.55
CA PRO A 25 -3.78 41.43 -6.14
C PRO A 25 -4.64 40.30 -5.63
N LEU A 26 -5.17 39.48 -6.55
CA LEU A 26 -5.75 38.20 -6.21
C LEU A 26 -4.61 37.40 -5.57
N SER A 27 -4.41 37.57 -4.26
CA SER A 27 -3.72 36.59 -3.44
C SER A 27 -4.52 35.32 -3.62
N PHE A 28 -4.07 34.47 -4.52
CA PHE A 28 -4.41 33.05 -4.45
C PHE A 28 -3.90 32.61 -3.08
N GLY A 29 -4.83 32.62 -2.13
CA GLY A 29 -4.53 32.59 -0.73
C GLY A 29 -3.60 31.44 -0.41
N GLN A 30 -2.59 31.72 0.38
CA GLN A 30 -2.22 30.76 1.38
C GLN A 30 -3.52 30.20 1.93
N LEU A 31 -3.79 28.94 1.56
CA LEU A 31 -4.86 28.20 2.22
C LEU A 31 -4.33 28.00 3.64
N ASP A 32 -4.67 28.94 4.55
CA ASP A 32 -4.48 28.79 5.99
C ASP A 32 -5.44 27.72 6.55
N GLY A 33 -5.83 26.78 5.71
CA GLY A 33 -6.57 25.60 6.08
C GLY A 33 -5.61 24.47 6.41
N PRO A 34 -6.07 23.49 7.17
CA PRO A 34 -5.27 22.32 7.49
C PRO A 34 -4.78 21.69 6.19
N GLY A 35 -3.45 21.66 6.03
CA GLY A 35 -2.79 21.19 4.81
C GLY A 35 -3.16 19.74 4.50
N VAL A 36 -3.16 19.41 3.20
CA VAL A 36 -3.25 18.04 2.73
C VAL A 36 -1.87 17.60 2.30
N VAL A 37 -1.45 16.42 2.72
CA VAL A 37 -0.17 15.82 2.32
C VAL A 37 -0.40 14.57 1.47
N ILE A 38 0.61 14.21 0.72
CA ILE A 38 0.59 13.10 -0.22
C ILE A 38 1.50 12.00 0.29
N LEU A 39 1.05 10.76 0.16
CA LEU A 39 1.81 9.57 0.55
C LEU A 39 1.70 8.52 -0.55
N ASN A 40 2.82 7.95 -0.95
CA ASN A 40 2.83 6.75 -1.77
C ASN A 40 2.80 5.51 -0.86
N GLN A 41 1.59 4.99 -0.59
CA GLN A 41 1.41 3.84 0.30
C GLN A 41 2.16 2.59 -0.18
N GLU A 42 2.22 2.38 -1.49
CA GLU A 42 2.91 1.22 -2.07
C GLU A 42 4.42 1.31 -1.81
N ARG A 43 5.03 2.49 -2.07
CA ARG A 43 6.44 2.71 -1.78
C ARG A 43 6.75 2.55 -0.30
N VAL A 44 5.91 3.14 0.57
CA VAL A 44 6.09 3.03 2.02
C VAL A 44 6.06 1.58 2.48
N PHE A 45 5.18 0.75 1.92
CA PHE A 45 5.18 -0.68 2.25
C PHE A 45 6.40 -1.39 1.66
N THR A 46 6.67 -1.27 0.36
CA THR A 46 7.70 -2.06 -0.32
C THR A 46 9.13 -1.66 0.04
N GLU A 47 9.36 -0.38 0.38
CA GLU A 47 10.69 0.14 0.70
C GLU A 47 11.00 0.13 2.20
N SER A 48 10.00 -0.01 3.09
CA SER A 48 10.22 -0.14 4.54
C SER A 48 10.93 -1.45 4.90
N LEU A 49 11.67 -1.45 6.00
CA LEU A 49 12.32 -2.65 6.55
C LEU A 49 11.32 -3.78 6.80
N PHE A 50 10.13 -3.45 7.31
CA PHE A 50 9.05 -4.41 7.50
C PHE A 50 8.59 -5.05 6.18
N GLY A 51 8.30 -4.22 5.17
CA GLY A 51 7.84 -4.71 3.86
C GLY A 51 8.88 -5.53 3.13
N GLN A 52 10.16 -5.12 3.18
CA GLN A 52 11.27 -5.90 2.62
C GLN A 52 11.40 -7.28 3.28
N ARG A 53 11.24 -7.35 4.61
CA ARG A 53 11.23 -8.63 5.31
C ARG A 53 10.05 -9.50 4.93
N VAL A 54 8.83 -8.93 4.86
CA VAL A 54 7.65 -9.66 4.36
C VAL A 54 7.92 -10.24 2.97
N GLN A 55 8.49 -9.45 2.07
CA GLN A 55 8.85 -9.92 0.74
C GLN A 55 9.82 -11.09 0.76
N GLN A 56 10.87 -11.00 1.57
CA GLN A 56 11.87 -12.08 1.72
C GLN A 56 11.24 -13.37 2.28
N GLU A 57 10.38 -13.25 3.30
CA GLU A 57 9.68 -14.40 3.87
C GLU A 57 8.71 -15.06 2.86
N LEU A 58 7.98 -14.25 2.06
CA LEU A 58 7.10 -14.74 1.00
C LEU A 58 7.89 -15.43 -0.14
N GLU A 59 9.02 -14.87 -0.53
CA GLU A 59 9.91 -15.47 -1.53
C GLU A 59 10.46 -16.81 -1.05
N ALA A 60 10.91 -16.89 0.20
CA ALA A 60 11.41 -18.12 0.81
C ALA A 60 10.30 -19.20 0.86
N ALA A 61 9.10 -18.85 1.33
CA ALA A 61 7.96 -19.76 1.40
C ALA A 61 7.51 -20.22 -0.01
N SER A 62 7.53 -19.33 -1.00
CA SER A 62 7.23 -19.69 -2.39
C SER A 62 8.27 -20.63 -2.99
N ALA A 63 9.56 -20.42 -2.70
CA ALA A 63 10.65 -21.27 -3.17
C ALA A 63 10.56 -22.67 -2.54
N GLU A 64 10.25 -22.76 -1.25
CA GLU A 64 10.04 -24.03 -0.55
C GLU A 64 8.86 -24.80 -1.15
N LEU A 65 7.70 -24.14 -1.33
CA LEU A 65 6.53 -24.75 -1.96
C LEU A 65 6.82 -25.23 -3.38
N ALA A 66 7.59 -24.48 -4.17
CA ALA A 66 7.98 -24.85 -5.51
C ALA A 66 8.94 -26.06 -5.52
N ALA A 67 9.83 -26.18 -4.52
CA ALA A 67 10.70 -27.33 -4.36
C ALA A 67 9.91 -28.58 -4.01
N GLU A 68 9.03 -28.52 -3.02
CA GLU A 68 8.13 -29.60 -2.63
C GLU A 68 7.26 -30.07 -3.79
N ASN A 69 6.69 -29.15 -4.57
CA ASN A 69 5.89 -29.49 -5.74
C ASN A 69 6.68 -30.27 -6.79
N ARG A 70 7.96 -29.94 -7.02
CA ARG A 70 8.82 -30.70 -7.96
C ARG A 70 9.11 -32.11 -7.46
N GLU A 71 9.31 -32.28 -6.17
CA GLU A 71 9.50 -33.62 -5.57
C GLU A 71 8.23 -34.47 -5.71
N ILE A 72 7.08 -33.90 -5.42
CA ILE A 72 5.77 -34.56 -5.59
C ILE A 72 5.54 -34.94 -7.07
N GLU A 73 5.80 -34.03 -8.02
CA GLU A 73 5.67 -34.30 -9.45
C GLU A 73 6.56 -35.45 -9.89
N THR A 74 7.81 -35.46 -9.44
CA THR A 74 8.77 -36.54 -9.75
C THR A 74 8.29 -37.89 -9.19
N ALA A 75 7.74 -37.93 -7.98
CA ALA A 75 7.20 -39.13 -7.37
C ALA A 75 5.96 -39.65 -8.12
N LEU A 76 5.05 -38.75 -8.53
CA LEU A 76 3.87 -39.10 -9.31
C LEU A 76 4.24 -39.67 -10.70
N LEU A 77 5.21 -39.09 -11.38
CA LEU A 77 5.70 -39.59 -12.68
C LEU A 77 6.29 -40.98 -12.56
N GLU A 78 7.04 -41.25 -11.51
CA GLU A 78 7.60 -42.59 -11.27
C GLU A 78 6.51 -43.62 -10.93
N GLU A 79 5.53 -43.26 -10.15
CA GLU A 79 4.38 -44.11 -9.83
C GLU A 79 3.52 -44.39 -11.06
N GLU A 80 3.24 -43.38 -11.91
CA GLU A 80 2.52 -43.55 -13.17
C GLU A 80 3.27 -44.54 -14.10
N ARG A 81 4.61 -44.45 -14.16
CA ARG A 81 5.43 -45.39 -14.92
C ARG A 81 5.29 -46.83 -14.39
N GLN A 82 5.36 -47.01 -13.08
CA GLN A 82 5.19 -48.34 -12.45
C GLN A 82 3.80 -48.91 -12.72
N LEU A 83 2.74 -48.11 -12.63
CA LEU A 83 1.38 -48.52 -12.97
C LEU A 83 1.26 -48.92 -14.44
N THR A 84 1.93 -48.19 -15.34
CA THR A 84 1.96 -48.50 -16.76
C THR A 84 2.64 -49.88 -17.03
N ASP A 85 3.74 -50.16 -16.35
CA ASP A 85 4.45 -51.44 -16.44
C ASP A 85 3.56 -52.59 -15.85
N MET A 86 2.91 -52.39 -14.71
CA MET A 86 2.01 -53.37 -14.10
C MET A 86 0.81 -53.68 -14.97
N ARG A 87 0.23 -52.68 -15.66
CA ARG A 87 -0.90 -52.87 -16.56
C ARG A 87 -0.64 -53.90 -17.66
N ALA A 88 0.63 -54.06 -18.09
CA ALA A 88 1.00 -55.08 -19.11
C ALA A 88 0.94 -56.51 -18.59
N THR A 89 0.97 -56.71 -17.27
CA THR A 89 1.13 -58.02 -16.62
C THR A 89 -0.08 -58.41 -15.76
N MET A 90 -1.00 -57.50 -15.46
CA MET A 90 -2.16 -57.70 -14.60
C MET A 90 -3.47 -57.82 -15.40
N SER A 91 -4.49 -58.46 -14.82
CA SER A 91 -5.85 -58.42 -15.37
C SER A 91 -6.47 -57.03 -15.17
N ALA A 92 -7.46 -56.69 -15.98
CA ALA A 92 -8.18 -55.43 -15.89
C ALA A 92 -8.92 -55.25 -14.54
N GLU A 93 -9.35 -56.32 -13.91
CA GLU A 93 -10.02 -56.32 -12.63
C GLU A 93 -9.06 -56.00 -11.47
N GLU A 94 -7.86 -56.53 -11.52
CA GLU A 94 -6.80 -56.27 -10.53
C GLU A 94 -6.16 -54.89 -10.71
N PHE A 95 -6.03 -54.38 -11.94
CA PHE A 95 -5.43 -53.08 -12.25
C PHE A 95 -6.34 -51.89 -11.87
N ARG A 96 -7.68 -52.04 -12.06
CA ARG A 96 -8.63 -50.96 -11.86
C ARG A 96 -8.50 -50.25 -10.50
N PRO A 97 -8.49 -50.98 -9.34
CA PRO A 97 -8.41 -50.34 -8.04
C PRO A 97 -7.09 -49.54 -7.85
N LEU A 98 -5.99 -49.99 -8.44
CA LEU A 98 -4.71 -49.29 -8.37
C LEU A 98 -4.73 -47.95 -9.16
N ALA A 99 -5.36 -47.98 -10.33
CA ALA A 99 -5.54 -46.76 -11.12
C ALA A 99 -6.49 -45.78 -10.43
N ASP A 100 -7.61 -46.26 -9.89
CA ASP A 100 -8.57 -45.42 -9.15
C ASP A 100 -7.91 -44.77 -7.90
N GLU A 101 -7.06 -45.52 -7.19
CA GLU A 101 -6.30 -44.99 -6.04
C GLU A 101 -5.28 -43.92 -6.44
N PHE A 102 -4.59 -44.14 -7.55
CA PHE A 102 -3.64 -43.14 -8.09
C PHE A 102 -4.35 -41.87 -8.50
N ASP A 103 -5.46 -41.96 -9.25
CA ASP A 103 -6.25 -40.81 -9.69
C ASP A 103 -6.75 -39.99 -8.49
N GLN A 104 -7.29 -40.69 -7.46
CA GLN A 104 -7.72 -40.01 -6.23
C GLN A 104 -6.57 -39.28 -5.56
N ARG A 105 -5.39 -39.87 -5.46
CA ARG A 105 -4.20 -39.26 -4.86
C ARG A 105 -3.76 -38.03 -5.63
N VAL A 106 -3.76 -38.08 -6.96
CA VAL A 106 -3.45 -36.92 -7.81
C VAL A 106 -4.43 -35.77 -7.55
N GLU A 107 -5.73 -36.05 -7.43
CA GLU A 107 -6.72 -35.02 -7.11
C GLU A 107 -6.50 -34.40 -5.72
N GLU A 108 -6.24 -35.22 -4.70
CA GLU A 108 -5.94 -34.77 -3.34
C GLU A 108 -4.70 -33.86 -3.29
N ILE A 109 -3.62 -34.26 -3.99
CA ILE A 109 -2.40 -33.48 -4.09
C ILE A 109 -2.67 -32.12 -4.76
N ARG A 110 -3.36 -32.10 -5.89
CA ARG A 110 -3.73 -30.85 -6.60
C ARG A 110 -4.56 -29.90 -5.72
N ALA A 111 -5.52 -30.48 -4.97
CA ALA A 111 -6.32 -29.71 -4.05
C ALA A 111 -5.47 -29.11 -2.91
N ALA A 112 -4.56 -29.90 -2.35
CA ALA A 112 -3.62 -29.45 -1.30
C ALA A 112 -2.67 -28.35 -1.80
N GLN A 113 -2.08 -28.52 -2.99
CA GLN A 113 -1.22 -27.48 -3.61
C GLN A 113 -1.99 -26.17 -3.83
N THR A 114 -3.22 -26.26 -4.33
CA THR A 114 -4.08 -25.08 -4.53
C THR A 114 -4.38 -24.39 -3.19
N ALA A 115 -4.68 -25.16 -2.14
CA ALA A 115 -4.94 -24.62 -0.81
C ALA A 115 -3.70 -23.90 -0.24
N ARG A 116 -2.50 -24.46 -0.39
CA ARG A 116 -1.25 -23.86 0.07
C ARG A 116 -0.95 -22.52 -0.64
N LEU A 117 -1.14 -22.44 -1.97
CA LEU A 117 -1.00 -21.20 -2.72
C LEU A 117 -1.98 -20.13 -2.23
N ARG A 118 -3.24 -20.51 -1.97
CA ARG A 118 -4.23 -19.56 -1.41
C ARG A 118 -3.84 -19.07 -0.02
N THR A 119 -3.31 -19.95 0.82
CA THR A 119 -2.82 -19.57 2.15
C THR A 119 -1.69 -18.57 2.06
N LEU A 120 -0.72 -18.78 1.16
CA LEU A 120 0.40 -17.86 0.97
C LEU A 120 -0.07 -16.49 0.48
N THR A 121 -1.01 -16.44 -0.46
CA THR A 121 -1.64 -15.18 -0.92
C THR A 121 -2.36 -14.48 0.23
N ALA A 122 -3.14 -15.21 1.02
CA ALA A 122 -3.83 -14.64 2.17
C ALA A 122 -2.87 -14.10 3.26
N LEU A 123 -1.71 -14.73 3.44
CA LEU A 123 -0.67 -14.22 4.35
C LEU A 123 -0.06 -12.91 3.84
N ALA A 124 0.15 -12.78 2.53
CA ALA A 124 0.62 -11.53 1.93
C ALA A 124 -0.37 -10.37 2.17
N ASP A 125 -1.67 -10.63 1.96
CA ASP A 125 -2.72 -9.64 2.20
C ASP A 125 -2.81 -9.24 3.69
N ARG A 126 -2.71 -10.23 4.59
CA ARG A 126 -2.68 -9.98 6.04
C ARG A 126 -1.46 -9.16 6.47
N ALA A 127 -0.28 -9.43 5.88
CA ALA A 127 0.92 -8.66 6.18
C ALA A 127 0.76 -7.19 5.78
N ARG A 128 0.16 -6.93 4.62
CA ARG A 128 -0.16 -5.57 4.17
C ARG A 128 -1.17 -4.89 5.10
N GLN A 129 -2.20 -5.60 5.54
CA GLN A 129 -3.18 -5.08 6.48
C GLN A 129 -2.55 -4.78 7.85
N ALA A 130 -1.76 -5.69 8.39
CA ALA A 130 -1.03 -5.48 9.64
C ALA A 130 -0.09 -4.26 9.57
N PHE A 131 0.61 -4.09 8.46
CA PHE A 131 1.44 -2.92 8.23
C PHE A 131 0.64 -1.61 8.30
N ILE A 132 -0.53 -1.54 7.66
CA ILE A 132 -1.40 -0.37 7.71
C ILE A 132 -1.83 -0.08 9.15
N GLU A 133 -2.21 -1.10 9.92
CA GLU A 133 -2.61 -0.94 11.32
C GLU A 133 -1.47 -0.44 12.20
N LEU A 134 -0.27 -1.01 12.04
CA LEU A 134 0.93 -0.63 12.80
C LEU A 134 1.43 0.77 12.44
N THR A 135 1.32 1.19 11.18
CA THR A 135 1.83 2.49 10.72
C THR A 135 0.82 3.63 10.89
N THR A 136 -0.48 3.34 11.03
CA THR A 136 -1.52 4.37 11.23
C THR A 136 -1.22 5.35 12.37
N PRO A 137 -0.81 4.93 13.59
CA PRO A 137 -0.47 5.87 14.65
C PRO A 137 0.77 6.73 14.29
N ILE A 138 1.77 6.15 13.64
CA ILE A 138 3.00 6.83 13.22
C ILE A 138 2.67 7.93 12.20
N LEU A 139 1.83 7.59 11.21
CA LEU A 139 1.39 8.55 10.19
C LEU A 139 0.52 9.67 10.78
N ARG A 140 -0.28 9.36 11.81
CA ARG A 140 -1.07 10.38 12.50
C ARG A 140 -0.19 11.40 13.22
N GLU A 141 0.85 10.97 13.89
CA GLU A 141 1.82 11.87 14.52
C GLU A 141 2.55 12.71 13.47
N LEU A 142 3.00 12.11 12.37
CA LEU A 142 3.64 12.83 11.28
C LEU A 142 2.73 13.90 10.65
N LEU A 143 1.43 13.61 10.53
CA LEU A 143 0.43 14.58 10.09
C LEU A 143 0.33 15.78 11.04
N GLN A 144 0.28 15.53 12.37
CA GLN A 144 0.25 16.59 13.37
C GLN A 144 1.49 17.46 13.31
N ASP A 145 2.67 16.87 13.20
CA ASP A 145 3.95 17.58 13.07
C ASP A 145 3.99 18.49 11.82
N ARG A 146 3.30 18.10 10.75
CA ARG A 146 3.20 18.86 9.50
C ARG A 146 2.03 19.84 9.46
N GLY A 147 1.19 19.89 10.51
CA GLY A 147 -0.03 20.70 10.53
C GLY A 147 -1.03 20.28 9.45
N ALA A 148 -0.96 19.03 8.98
CA ALA A 148 -1.84 18.50 7.97
C ALA A 148 -3.05 17.82 8.60
N SER A 149 -4.19 17.87 7.91
CA SER A 149 -5.45 17.26 8.35
C SER A 149 -5.83 16.00 7.59
N ALA A 150 -5.19 15.76 6.45
CA ALA A 150 -5.48 14.60 5.62
C ALA A 150 -4.24 14.13 4.85
N VAL A 151 -4.20 12.81 4.59
CA VAL A 151 -3.26 12.16 3.66
C VAL A 151 -4.04 11.69 2.45
N ILE A 152 -3.52 11.94 1.27
CA ILE A 152 -4.06 11.44 0.00
C ILE A 152 -3.01 10.53 -0.64
N ASP A 153 -3.46 9.40 -1.19
CA ASP A 153 -2.59 8.51 -1.94
C ASP A 153 -2.07 9.18 -3.22
N SER A 154 -0.77 9.09 -3.46
CA SER A 154 -0.09 9.72 -4.60
C SER A 154 -0.66 9.28 -5.96
N ARG A 155 -1.25 8.09 -6.06
CA ARG A 155 -1.83 7.53 -7.30
C ARG A 155 -3.05 8.30 -7.82
N VAL A 156 -3.72 9.10 -6.98
CA VAL A 156 -4.87 9.91 -7.36
C VAL A 156 -4.53 11.39 -7.53
N VAL A 157 -3.26 11.75 -7.34
CA VAL A 157 -2.78 13.13 -7.42
C VAL A 157 -2.11 13.37 -8.76
N LEU A 158 -2.63 14.33 -9.53
CA LEU A 158 -2.03 14.72 -10.82
C LEU A 158 -0.89 15.74 -10.66
N TYR A 159 -1.00 16.59 -9.64
CA TYR A 159 -0.04 17.67 -9.39
C TYR A 159 0.04 17.97 -7.89
N ALA A 160 1.23 18.20 -7.41
CA ALA A 160 1.48 18.55 -6.02
C ALA A 160 2.51 19.67 -5.92
N ALA A 161 2.39 20.52 -4.92
CA ALA A 161 3.42 21.49 -4.59
C ALA A 161 4.64 20.79 -4.00
N GLU A 162 5.79 21.43 -4.14
CA GLU A 162 7.03 20.97 -3.48
C GLU A 162 6.82 20.88 -1.96
N GLY A 163 7.25 19.78 -1.35
CA GLY A 163 7.10 19.53 0.08
C GLY A 163 5.74 18.95 0.51
N ALA A 164 4.77 18.77 -0.42
CA ALA A 164 3.49 18.11 -0.11
C ALA A 164 3.64 16.58 0.03
N ASP A 165 4.61 15.97 -0.62
CA ASP A 165 4.90 14.55 -0.52
C ASP A 165 5.70 14.24 0.76
N ILE A 166 5.13 13.39 1.61
CA ILE A 166 5.73 12.98 2.88
C ILE A 166 6.24 11.53 2.87
N THR A 167 6.32 10.90 1.69
CA THR A 167 6.66 9.47 1.56
C THR A 167 8.00 9.14 2.21
N GLU A 168 9.06 9.92 1.93
CA GLU A 168 10.38 9.70 2.53
C GLU A 168 10.38 9.89 4.06
N ALA A 169 9.75 10.97 4.54
CA ALA A 169 9.64 11.22 5.97
C ALA A 169 8.81 10.13 6.70
N ALA A 170 7.82 9.57 6.02
CA ALA A 170 7.04 8.45 6.54
C ALA A 170 7.89 7.17 6.61
N LEU A 171 8.66 6.86 5.56
CA LEU A 171 9.58 5.73 5.54
C LEU A 171 10.60 5.80 6.67
N GLU A 172 11.31 6.92 6.78
CA GLU A 172 12.31 7.11 7.85
C GLU A 172 11.70 6.91 9.24
N ARG A 173 10.50 7.46 9.48
CA ARG A 173 9.85 7.36 10.79
C ARG A 173 9.31 5.97 11.07
N ILE A 174 8.76 5.29 10.08
CA ILE A 174 8.29 3.91 10.18
C ILE A 174 9.46 2.97 10.47
N ASP A 175 10.54 3.07 9.72
CA ASP A 175 11.72 2.23 9.92
C ASP A 175 12.37 2.45 11.29
N ALA A 176 12.39 3.71 11.77
CA ALA A 176 12.92 4.03 13.09
C ALA A 176 12.07 3.46 14.26
N LEU A 177 10.75 3.35 14.09
CA LEU A 177 9.83 2.95 15.16
C LEU A 177 9.38 1.49 15.06
N LEU A 178 9.14 0.98 13.85
CA LEU A 178 8.67 -0.37 13.61
C LEU A 178 9.82 -1.35 13.31
N GLY A 179 10.89 -0.85 12.66
CA GLY A 179 11.97 -1.68 12.18
C GLY A 179 11.49 -2.73 11.17
N ASP A 180 12.05 -3.92 11.27
CA ASP A 180 11.70 -5.07 10.43
C ASP A 180 10.55 -5.94 10.98
N GLY A 181 9.88 -5.51 12.06
CA GLY A 181 8.76 -6.25 12.65
C GLY A 181 9.16 -7.21 13.78
N GLY A 182 10.44 -7.23 14.21
CA GLY A 182 10.90 -7.92 15.42
C GLY A 182 11.49 -9.32 15.20
N ASP A 183 11.68 -10.10 16.28
CA ASP A 183 12.51 -11.30 16.27
C ASP A 183 11.89 -12.53 15.60
N ARG A 184 10.55 -12.62 15.51
CA ARG A 184 9.86 -13.77 14.93
C ARG A 184 9.44 -13.50 13.49
N PRO A 185 9.40 -14.54 12.62
CA PRO A 185 8.90 -14.39 11.26
C PRO A 185 7.50 -13.78 11.23
N ILE A 186 7.29 -12.78 10.38
CA ILE A 186 6.03 -12.04 10.29
C ILE A 186 4.90 -12.96 9.82
N LEU A 187 5.15 -13.77 8.80
CA LEU A 187 4.16 -14.68 8.25
C LEU A 187 3.73 -15.76 9.25
N GLU A 188 4.64 -16.23 10.10
CA GLU A 188 4.32 -17.17 11.18
C GLU A 188 3.38 -16.54 12.22
N GLN A 189 3.69 -15.32 12.65
CA GLN A 189 2.85 -14.56 13.59
C GLN A 189 1.43 -14.36 13.05
N LEU A 190 1.31 -13.99 11.78
CA LEU A 190 0.03 -13.76 11.11
C LEU A 190 -0.74 -15.06 10.84
N GLY A 191 -0.03 -16.17 10.63
CA GLY A 191 -0.65 -17.50 10.48
C GLY A 191 -1.29 -18.00 11.77
N GLN A 192 -0.68 -17.70 12.94
CA GLN A 192 -1.20 -18.09 14.25
C GLN A 192 -2.37 -17.22 14.72
N SER A 193 -2.50 -16.01 14.22
CA SER A 193 -3.56 -15.06 14.57
C SER A 193 -4.86 -15.26 13.78
N ALA A 194 -4.96 -16.33 12.97
CA ALA A 194 -6.16 -16.65 12.24
C ALA A 194 -7.22 -17.27 13.19
N PRO A 195 -8.47 -16.76 13.19
CA PRO A 195 -9.56 -17.28 14.00
C PRO A 195 -9.98 -18.68 13.59
#